data_85282276656432215f06a48e4c9e5927
#
_entry.id   85282276656432215f06a48e4c9e5927
#
_cell.length_a   1.000
_cell.length_b   1.000
_cell.length_c   1.000
_cell.angle_alpha   90.00
_cell.angle_beta   90.00
_cell.angle_gamma   90.00
#
_symmetry.space_group_name_H-M   'P 1'
#
loop_
_entity.id
_entity.type
_entity.pdbx_description
1 polymer ?
#
loop_
_entity_poly.entity_id
_entity_poly.type
_entity_poly.pdbx_seq_one_letter_code
_entity_poly.pdbx_strand_id
1 'polypeptide(L)'
;MKIQRIYNLIILDASGSMERIYSQALTGVNETLASIRMSQKKHPELQQYVTLASFSAGEQFLNRIYSAMPIMEARDITPEDYPLLGCTALYDAMGVCISELQHAVTHDDRVLVSIITDG
;
A
#
# COMPACT_ATOMS: atom_id res chain seq x y z
N MET A 1 -28.74 -3.49 4.48
CA MET A 1 -27.68 -3.68 3.47
C MET A 1 -26.41 -4.15 4.15
N LYS A 2 -25.80 -5.20 3.62
CA LYS A 2 -24.55 -5.72 4.16
C LYS A 2 -23.38 -4.84 3.69
N ILE A 3 -22.60 -4.30 4.62
CA ILE A 3 -21.41 -3.52 4.31
C ILE A 3 -20.24 -4.48 4.08
N GLN A 4 -19.59 -4.32 2.93
CA GLN A 4 -18.39 -5.10 2.60
C GLN A 4 -17.15 -4.25 2.82
N ARG A 5 -16.14 -4.81 3.47
CA ARG A 5 -14.84 -4.15 3.66
C ARG A 5 -13.84 -4.62 2.62
N ILE A 6 -13.12 -3.67 2.06
CA ILE A 6 -12.07 -3.94 1.07
C ILE A 6 -10.76 -3.37 1.61
N TYR A 7 -9.77 -4.24 1.75
CA TYR A 7 -8.44 -3.86 2.20
C TYR A 7 -7.50 -3.82 0.99
N ASN A 8 -7.04 -2.62 0.67
CA ASN A 8 -6.11 -2.41 -0.44
C ASN A 8 -4.69 -2.37 0.13
N LEU A 9 -3.88 -3.36 -0.23
CA LEU A 9 -2.49 -3.45 0.20
C LEU A 9 -1.60 -3.00 -0.94
N ILE A 10 -0.85 -1.93 -0.73
CA ILE A 10 0.10 -1.40 -1.71
C ILE A 10 1.50 -1.53 -1.13
N ILE A 11 2.36 -2.26 -1.84
CA ILE A 11 3.74 -2.50 -1.44
C ILE A 11 4.68 -1.82 -2.42
N LEU A 12 5.53 -0.91 -1.91
CA LEU A 12 6.45 -0.13 -2.71
C LEU A 12 7.87 -0.61 -2.52
N ASP A 13 8.57 -0.81 -3.64
CA ASP A 13 10.00 -1.08 -3.61
C ASP A 13 10.75 0.22 -3.32
N ALA A 14 11.49 0.26 -2.22
CA ALA A 14 12.29 1.41 -1.80
C ALA A 14 13.79 1.17 -2.01
N SER A 15 14.16 0.21 -2.85
CA SER A 15 15.57 -0.04 -3.17
C SER A 15 16.16 1.08 -4.01
N GLY A 16 17.49 1.20 -4.00
CA GLY A 16 18.18 2.24 -4.77
C GLY A 16 17.96 2.15 -6.27
N SER A 17 17.69 0.93 -6.80
CA SER A 17 17.42 0.76 -8.22
C SER A 17 16.13 1.44 -8.68
N MET A 18 15.24 1.79 -7.75
CA MET A 18 14.01 2.52 -8.04
C MET A 18 14.25 3.98 -8.40
N GLU A 19 15.48 4.50 -8.23
CA GLU A 19 15.79 5.90 -8.50
C GLU A 19 15.38 6.33 -9.91
N ARG A 20 15.57 5.46 -10.89
CA ARG A 20 15.26 5.78 -12.30
C ARG A 20 13.76 5.94 -12.56
N ILE A 21 12.92 5.27 -11.78
CA ILE A 21 11.47 5.31 -11.95
C ILE A 21 10.74 5.86 -10.71
N TYR A 22 11.50 6.51 -9.83
CA TYR A 22 10.98 6.98 -8.55
C TYR A 22 9.78 7.92 -8.71
N SER A 23 9.92 8.90 -9.58
CA SER A 23 8.87 9.87 -9.84
C SER A 23 7.60 9.19 -10.37
N GLN A 24 7.77 8.22 -11.27
CA GLN A 24 6.65 7.45 -11.83
C GLN A 24 5.99 6.57 -10.77
N ALA A 25 6.80 5.95 -9.90
CA ALA A 25 6.27 5.12 -8.82
C ALA A 25 5.44 5.96 -7.84
N LEU A 26 5.96 7.12 -7.44
CA LEU A 26 5.26 8.04 -6.55
C LEU A 26 3.92 8.50 -7.15
N THR A 27 3.95 8.89 -8.42
CA THR A 27 2.75 9.30 -9.15
C THR A 27 1.76 8.14 -9.24
N GLY A 28 2.24 6.93 -9.54
CA GLY A 28 1.39 5.75 -9.65
C GLY A 28 0.68 5.41 -8.35
N VAL A 29 1.37 5.52 -7.22
CA VAL A 29 0.76 5.32 -5.91
C VAL A 29 -0.35 6.34 -5.68
N ASN A 30 -0.07 7.62 -5.93
CA ASN A 30 -1.04 8.68 -5.70
C ASN A 30 -2.25 8.56 -6.62
N GLU A 31 -2.04 8.11 -7.87
CA GLU A 31 -3.15 7.82 -8.77
C GLU A 31 -4.00 6.64 -8.27
N THR A 32 -3.35 5.61 -7.72
CA THR A 32 -4.04 4.46 -7.14
C THR A 32 -4.88 4.90 -5.95
N LEU A 33 -4.32 5.73 -5.06
CA LEU A 33 -5.07 6.27 -3.93
C LEU A 33 -6.27 7.10 -4.40
N ALA A 34 -6.08 7.92 -5.43
CA ALA A 34 -7.17 8.73 -5.99
C ALA A 34 -8.27 7.85 -6.57
N SER A 35 -7.92 6.76 -7.27
CA SER A 35 -8.89 5.81 -7.82
C SER A 35 -9.71 5.15 -6.72
N ILE A 36 -9.06 4.75 -5.63
CA ILE A 36 -9.75 4.11 -4.50
C ILE A 36 -10.69 5.11 -3.83
N ARG A 37 -10.25 6.37 -3.65
CA ARG A 37 -11.12 7.42 -3.09
C ARG A 37 -12.36 7.64 -3.95
N MET A 38 -12.18 7.66 -5.27
CA MET A 38 -13.30 7.84 -6.19
C MET A 38 -14.27 6.67 -6.12
N SER A 39 -13.74 5.44 -6.07
CA SER A 39 -14.54 4.23 -5.90
C SER A 39 -15.34 4.28 -4.59
N GLN A 40 -14.72 4.74 -3.49
CA GLN A 40 -15.39 4.87 -2.21
C GLN A 40 -16.56 5.86 -2.28
N LYS A 41 -16.38 6.97 -2.99
CA LYS A 41 -17.45 7.96 -3.17
C LYS A 41 -18.62 7.42 -3.98
N LYS A 42 -18.32 6.61 -5.02
CA LYS A 42 -19.36 6.03 -5.88
C LYS A 42 -20.08 4.87 -5.21
N HIS A 43 -19.42 4.16 -4.29
CA HIS A 43 -19.94 2.95 -3.67
C HIS A 43 -19.78 3.03 -2.15
N PRO A 44 -20.66 3.83 -1.48
CA PRO A 44 -20.55 3.99 -0.01
C PRO A 44 -20.77 2.69 0.77
N GLU A 45 -21.42 1.69 0.14
CA GLU A 45 -21.63 0.37 0.74
C GLU A 45 -20.33 -0.45 0.85
N LEU A 46 -19.30 -0.05 0.11
CA LEU A 46 -17.96 -0.66 0.18
C LEU A 46 -17.10 0.20 1.08
N GLN A 47 -16.71 -0.32 2.23
CA GLN A 47 -15.78 0.39 3.12
C GLN A 47 -14.36 0.04 2.72
N GLN A 48 -13.64 1.01 2.18
CA GLN A 48 -12.30 0.77 1.65
C GLN A 48 -11.22 1.31 2.58
N TYR A 49 -10.26 0.46 2.85
CA TYR A 49 -9.08 0.76 3.68
C TYR A 49 -7.83 0.57 2.85
N VAL A 50 -6.77 1.27 3.19
CA VAL A 50 -5.48 1.12 2.54
C VAL A 50 -4.38 0.83 3.55
N THR A 51 -3.55 -0.15 3.22
CA THR A 51 -2.29 -0.39 3.88
C THR A 51 -1.21 -0.10 2.85
N LEU A 52 -0.35 0.86 3.15
CA LEU A 52 0.70 1.28 2.24
C LEU A 52 2.03 1.15 2.96
N ALA A 53 2.92 0.36 2.39
CA ALA A 53 4.23 0.12 2.98
C ALA A 53 5.30 0.15 1.91
N SER A 54 6.46 0.68 2.24
CA SER A 54 7.66 0.57 1.42
C SER A 54 8.63 -0.41 2.08
N PHE A 55 9.46 -1.06 1.27
CA PHE A 55 10.38 -2.08 1.76
C PHE A 55 11.77 -1.91 1.15
N SER A 56 12.78 -2.31 1.91
CA SER A 56 14.18 -2.38 1.49
C SER A 56 14.87 -3.44 2.34
N ALA A 57 16.15 -3.72 2.08
CA ALA A 57 16.92 -4.63 2.94
C ALA A 57 17.42 -3.90 4.19
N GLY A 58 17.73 -4.65 5.26
CA GLY A 58 18.29 -4.14 6.50
C GLY A 58 17.33 -4.26 7.67
N GLU A 59 17.71 -3.68 8.80
CA GLU A 59 16.95 -3.80 10.04
C GLU A 59 15.57 -3.15 9.94
N GLN A 60 15.43 -2.12 9.11
CA GLN A 60 14.17 -1.43 8.88
C GLN A 60 13.72 -1.64 7.44
N PHE A 61 13.60 -2.90 7.06
CA PHE A 61 13.24 -3.25 5.69
C PHE A 61 11.80 -2.89 5.32
N LEU A 62 10.95 -2.64 6.30
CA LEU A 62 9.54 -2.32 6.08
C LEU A 62 9.18 -1.00 6.75
N ASN A 63 8.75 -0.04 5.94
CA ASN A 63 8.27 1.25 6.42
C ASN A 63 6.76 1.34 6.15
N ARG A 64 5.97 1.36 7.23
CA ARG A 64 4.51 1.45 7.11
C ARG A 64 4.08 2.91 7.03
N ILE A 65 3.56 3.31 5.89
CA ILE A 65 3.05 4.67 5.67
C ILE A 65 1.60 4.74 6.16
N TYR A 66 0.78 3.79 5.74
CA TYR A 66 -0.59 3.64 6.22
C TYR A 66 -0.84 2.20 6.64
N SER A 67 -1.59 2.00 7.71
CA SER A 67 -1.95 0.67 8.20
C SER A 67 -3.47 0.59 8.37
N ALA A 68 -4.13 -0.11 7.42
CA ALA A 68 -5.59 -0.27 7.39
C ALA A 68 -6.32 1.06 7.63
N MET A 69 -5.85 2.12 6.97
CA MET A 69 -6.43 3.45 7.13
C MET A 69 -7.65 3.60 6.21
N PRO A 70 -8.77 4.16 6.71
CA PRO A 70 -9.91 4.48 5.82
C PRO A 70 -9.44 5.35 4.68
N ILE A 71 -9.83 5.00 3.45
CA ILE A 71 -9.27 5.66 2.25
C ILE A 71 -9.51 7.17 2.23
N MET A 72 -10.61 7.63 2.78
CA MET A 72 -10.92 9.06 2.79
C MET A 72 -10.00 9.86 3.73
N GLU A 73 -9.31 9.18 4.65
CA GLU A 73 -8.33 9.79 5.54
C GLU A 73 -6.91 9.67 5.01
N ALA A 74 -6.68 8.82 3.99
CA ALA A 74 -5.36 8.62 3.39
C ALA A 74 -5.11 9.72 2.35
N ARG A 75 -4.13 10.57 2.63
CA ARG A 75 -3.71 11.62 1.70
C ARG A 75 -2.67 11.09 0.72
N ASP A 76 -2.40 11.86 -0.33
CA ASP A 76 -1.32 11.55 -1.26
C ASP A 76 0.02 11.53 -0.52
N ILE A 77 0.92 10.67 -0.96
CA ILE A 77 2.25 10.60 -0.36
C ILE A 77 3.22 11.55 -1.07
N THR A 78 4.25 11.94 -0.30
CA THR A 78 5.31 12.84 -0.77
C THR A 78 6.64 12.07 -0.77
N PRO A 79 7.71 12.62 -1.37
CA PRO A 79 9.02 11.97 -1.30
C PRO A 79 9.50 11.69 0.13
N GLU A 80 9.07 12.47 1.10
CA GLU A 80 9.42 12.24 2.51
C GLU A 80 8.81 10.96 3.05
N ASP A 81 7.63 10.57 2.53
CA ASP A 81 6.96 9.32 2.93
C ASP A 81 7.60 8.09 2.27
N TYR A 82 8.36 8.29 1.19
CA TYR A 82 8.89 7.19 0.39
C TYR A 82 10.39 7.39 0.11
N PRO A 83 11.24 7.29 1.15
CA PRO A 83 12.68 7.37 0.93
C PRO A 83 13.23 6.07 0.34
N LEU A 84 14.20 6.17 -0.59
CA LEU A 84 14.89 5.00 -1.14
C LEU A 84 16.02 4.60 -0.20
N LEU A 85 16.08 3.31 0.18
CA LEU A 85 16.91 2.86 1.27
C LEU A 85 17.87 1.69 0.95
N GLY A 86 18.09 1.36 -0.30
CA GLY A 86 19.09 0.34 -0.65
C GLY A 86 18.49 -0.94 -1.25
N CYS A 87 18.86 -2.12 -0.75
CA CYS A 87 18.50 -3.40 -1.38
C CYS A 87 17.04 -3.80 -1.16
N THR A 88 16.53 -4.68 -2.04
CA THR A 88 15.14 -5.13 -2.02
C THR A 88 14.97 -6.35 -1.11
N ALA A 89 13.88 -6.34 -0.30
CA ALA A 89 13.47 -7.47 0.53
C ALA A 89 11.98 -7.77 0.28
N LEU A 90 11.61 -7.93 -1.00
CA LEU A 90 10.20 -7.99 -1.43
C LEU A 90 9.42 -9.12 -0.76
N TYR A 91 9.97 -10.34 -0.78
CA TYR A 91 9.22 -11.50 -0.27
C TYR A 91 8.98 -11.40 1.24
N ASP A 92 9.96 -10.88 1.98
CA ASP A 92 9.81 -10.69 3.42
C ASP A 92 8.75 -9.63 3.73
N ALA A 93 8.76 -8.52 2.98
CA ALA A 93 7.79 -7.45 3.15
C ALA A 93 6.37 -7.94 2.82
N MET A 94 6.21 -8.70 1.74
CA MET A 94 4.92 -9.29 1.38
C MET A 94 4.41 -10.21 2.49
N GLY A 95 5.28 -11.07 3.02
CA GLY A 95 4.92 -11.99 4.08
C GLY A 95 4.43 -11.28 5.34
N VAL A 96 5.15 -10.25 5.76
CA VAL A 96 4.78 -9.45 6.94
C VAL A 96 3.44 -8.75 6.72
N CYS A 97 3.28 -8.06 5.61
CA CYS A 97 2.05 -7.31 5.33
C CYS A 97 0.83 -8.20 5.21
N ILE A 98 0.96 -9.33 4.51
CA ILE A 98 -0.15 -10.28 4.36
C ILE A 98 -0.51 -10.90 5.71
N SER A 99 0.49 -11.28 6.49
CA SER A 99 0.28 -11.84 7.83
C SER A 99 -0.46 -10.86 8.73
N GLU A 100 -0.09 -9.58 8.71
CA GLU A 100 -0.77 -8.55 9.49
C GLU A 100 -2.23 -8.39 9.06
N LEU A 101 -2.50 -8.42 7.76
CA LEU A 101 -3.87 -8.30 7.26
C LEU A 101 -4.73 -9.50 7.64
N GLN A 102 -4.16 -10.70 7.71
CA GLN A 102 -4.90 -11.89 8.12
C GLN A 102 -5.51 -11.76 9.51
N HIS A 103 -4.91 -10.96 10.38
CA HIS A 103 -5.45 -10.70 11.71
C HIS A 103 -6.53 -9.62 11.73
N ALA A 104 -6.59 -8.78 10.69
CA ALA A 104 -7.53 -7.66 10.60
C ALA A 104 -8.78 -8.01 9.80
N VAL A 105 -8.71 -8.98 8.87
CA VAL A 105 -9.79 -9.28 7.94
C VAL A 105 -10.62 -10.48 8.41
N THR A 106 -11.88 -10.50 7.99
CA THR A 106 -12.76 -11.67 8.15
C THR A 106 -12.96 -12.31 6.77
N HIS A 107 -13.59 -13.49 6.74
CA HIS A 107 -13.82 -14.19 5.47
C HIS A 107 -14.74 -13.46 4.50
N ASP A 108 -15.53 -12.48 4.97
CA ASP A 108 -16.39 -11.66 4.13
C ASP A 108 -15.66 -10.46 3.52
N ASP A 109 -14.45 -10.17 3.99
CA ASP A 109 -13.65 -9.04 3.51
C ASP A 109 -12.88 -9.41 2.26
N ARG A 110 -12.53 -8.42 1.45
CA ARG A 110 -11.67 -8.59 0.28
C ARG A 110 -10.32 -7.96 0.55
N VAL A 111 -9.28 -8.59 0.01
CA VAL A 111 -7.91 -8.04 0.04
C VAL A 111 -7.40 -7.94 -1.38
N LEU A 112 -7.00 -6.75 -1.78
CA LEU A 112 -6.38 -6.50 -3.09
C LEU A 112 -4.93 -6.10 -2.84
N VAL A 113 -4.01 -6.76 -3.55
CA VAL A 113 -2.57 -6.52 -3.38
C VAL A 113 -2.00 -5.91 -4.65
N SER A 114 -1.32 -4.78 -4.51
CA SER A 114 -0.60 -4.12 -5.60
C SER A 114 0.86 -3.97 -5.20
N ILE A 115 1.75 -4.36 -6.10
CA ILE A 115 3.20 -4.31 -5.86
C ILE A 115 3.83 -3.43 -6.92
N ILE A 116 4.61 -2.44 -6.49
CA ILE A 116 5.32 -1.53 -7.37
C ILE A 116 6.82 -1.74 -7.19
N THR A 117 7.45 -2.31 -8.20
CA THR A 117 8.87 -2.67 -8.20
C THR A 117 9.43 -2.58 -9.62
N ASP A 118 10.77 -2.45 -9.72
CA ASP A 118 11.46 -2.45 -11.02
C ASP A 118 11.99 -3.83 -11.42
N GLY A 119 11.72 -4.79 -10.64
CA GLY A 119 12.19 -6.16 -10.85
C GLY A 119 11.69 -7.08 -9.80
#